data_9d5bbbf431a512f5e22dab69f8d6b37f
#
_entry.id   9d5bbbf431a512f5e22dab69f8d6b37f
#
_cell.length_a   1.000
_cell.length_b   1.000
_cell.length_c   1.000
_cell.angle_alpha   90.00
_cell.angle_beta   90.00
_cell.angle_gamma   90.00
#
_symmetry.space_group_name_H-M   'P 1'
#
loop_
_entity.id
_entity.type
_entity.pdbx_description
1 polymer ?
#
loop_
_entity_poly.entity_id
_entity_poly.type
_entity_poly.pdbx_seq_one_letter_code
_entity_poly.pdbx_strand_id
1 'polypeptide(L)'
;ETGLFQIRLSGPGIKVLQEQTEELMAALRMIPGTIDIKQDWNNRVMVTKVDVDQARARRAGVTSEDVANALDFFIDGAETTNFHKGNVQIPIVGRGLEAERESPVSLSTIGIRTPSGGSVPLNQVADAYTVGELNRIMRYNQERTITVSAKNQVLKASEIFAALVPTIEAMEFPKYHFWELGGELEDAARAQRNLAKWLLPCFGGIVFLLVWQFNSIRRAAIIILTMPLVIVGAVVGLLVMQ
;
A
#
# COMPACT_ATOMS: atom_id res chain seq x y z
N GLU A 1 -2.98 -9.82 -22.26
CA GLU A 1 -2.32 -9.32 -21.02
C GLU A 1 -3.40 -8.67 -20.16
N THR A 2 -3.56 -9.18 -18.96
CA THR A 2 -4.51 -8.63 -17.97
C THR A 2 -4.04 -7.26 -17.52
N GLY A 3 -4.79 -6.21 -17.88
CA GLY A 3 -4.48 -4.85 -17.44
C GLY A 3 -4.52 -4.73 -15.91
N LEU A 4 -3.46 -4.27 -15.29
CA LEU A 4 -3.42 -3.97 -13.86
C LEU A 4 -3.94 -2.55 -13.65
N PHE A 5 -5.14 -2.44 -13.12
CA PHE A 5 -5.75 -1.18 -12.75
C PHE A 5 -5.40 -0.83 -11.31
N GLN A 6 -5.01 0.43 -11.07
CA GLN A 6 -4.73 0.94 -9.72
C GLN A 6 -5.26 2.36 -9.55
N ILE A 7 -5.90 2.61 -8.41
CA ILE A 7 -6.26 3.95 -7.93
C ILE A 7 -5.74 4.13 -6.52
N ARG A 8 -5.18 5.29 -6.25
CA ARG A 8 -4.76 5.73 -4.92
C ARG A 8 -5.74 6.75 -4.38
N LEU A 9 -6.20 6.51 -3.16
CA LEU A 9 -7.02 7.44 -2.38
C LEU A 9 -6.16 7.98 -1.26
N SER A 10 -5.96 9.28 -1.20
CA SER A 10 -5.07 9.95 -0.24
C SER A 10 -5.82 10.95 0.62
N GLY A 11 -5.45 11.04 1.91
CA GLY A 11 -6.05 11.99 2.82
C GLY A 11 -5.76 11.73 4.29
N PRO A 12 -6.10 12.67 5.19
CA PRO A 12 -5.81 12.56 6.61
C PRO A 12 -6.76 11.63 7.37
N GLY A 13 -7.99 11.43 6.89
CA GLY A 13 -9.06 10.71 7.57
C GLY A 13 -9.06 9.22 7.26
N ILE A 14 -8.64 8.36 8.22
CA ILE A 14 -8.61 6.90 8.03
C ILE A 14 -10.00 6.33 7.71
N LYS A 15 -11.05 6.76 8.45
CA LYS A 15 -12.41 6.27 8.24
C LYS A 15 -12.96 6.66 6.87
N VAL A 16 -12.75 7.91 6.47
CA VAL A 16 -13.18 8.42 5.17
C VAL A 16 -12.50 7.66 4.03
N LEU A 17 -11.18 7.45 4.13
CA LEU A 17 -10.45 6.65 3.14
C LEU A 17 -10.97 5.22 3.04
N GLN A 18 -11.34 4.60 4.17
CA GLN A 18 -11.90 3.25 4.16
C GLN A 18 -13.29 3.22 3.50
N GLU A 19 -14.18 4.16 3.85
CA GLU A 19 -15.51 4.27 3.25
C GLU A 19 -15.43 4.47 1.73
N GLN A 20 -14.60 5.42 1.28
CA GLN A 20 -14.35 5.66 -0.14
C GLN A 20 -13.73 4.44 -0.85
N THR A 21 -12.84 3.72 -0.16
CA THR A 21 -12.25 2.49 -0.69
C THR A 21 -13.28 1.39 -0.88
N GLU A 22 -14.18 1.20 0.08
CA GLU A 22 -15.24 0.19 0.01
C GLU A 22 -16.21 0.52 -1.13
N GLU A 23 -16.58 1.79 -1.31
CA GLU A 23 -17.42 2.25 -2.41
C GLU A 23 -16.76 2.00 -3.77
N LEU A 24 -15.46 2.34 -3.90
CA LEU A 24 -14.70 2.08 -5.12
C LEU A 24 -14.58 0.59 -5.41
N MET A 25 -14.30 -0.24 -4.39
CA MET A 25 -14.23 -1.69 -4.55
C MET A 25 -15.59 -2.29 -4.91
N ALA A 26 -16.69 -1.75 -4.39
CA ALA A 26 -18.05 -2.16 -4.77
C ALA A 26 -18.32 -1.84 -6.24
N ALA A 27 -17.96 -0.65 -6.71
CA ALA A 27 -18.07 -0.27 -8.12
C ALA A 27 -17.23 -1.17 -9.03
N LEU A 28 -16.00 -1.50 -8.64
CA LEU A 28 -15.14 -2.42 -9.38
C LEU A 28 -15.73 -3.84 -9.51
N ARG A 29 -16.44 -4.33 -8.49
CA ARG A 29 -17.12 -5.63 -8.53
C ARG A 29 -18.28 -5.67 -9.51
N MET A 30 -18.86 -4.53 -9.85
CA MET A 30 -19.95 -4.43 -10.83
C MET A 30 -19.45 -4.47 -12.27
N ILE A 31 -18.16 -4.28 -12.52
CA ILE A 31 -17.57 -4.34 -13.86
C ILE A 31 -17.30 -5.80 -14.23
N PRO A 32 -17.90 -6.30 -15.33
CA PRO A 32 -17.73 -7.69 -15.75
C PRO A 32 -16.27 -8.06 -16.02
N GLY A 33 -15.88 -9.26 -15.57
CA GLY A 33 -14.52 -9.78 -15.79
C GLY A 33 -13.46 -9.21 -14.84
N THR A 34 -13.84 -8.38 -13.87
CA THR A 34 -12.90 -7.86 -12.86
C THR A 34 -12.65 -8.92 -11.80
N ILE A 35 -11.37 -9.18 -11.56
CA ILE A 35 -10.89 -10.16 -10.61
C ILE A 35 -9.77 -9.56 -9.75
N ASP A 36 -9.41 -10.22 -8.66
CA ASP A 36 -8.28 -9.88 -7.80
C ASP A 36 -8.33 -8.44 -7.25
N ILE A 37 -9.54 -8.01 -6.83
CA ILE A 37 -9.75 -6.69 -6.23
C ILE A 37 -9.14 -6.68 -4.82
N LYS A 38 -8.12 -5.87 -4.62
CA LYS A 38 -7.35 -5.77 -3.36
C LYS A 38 -7.11 -4.33 -2.96
N GLN A 39 -6.94 -4.13 -1.68
CA GLN A 39 -6.44 -2.88 -1.10
C GLN A 39 -5.14 -3.14 -0.30
N ASP A 40 -4.26 -2.18 -0.23
CA ASP A 40 -2.94 -2.35 0.38
C ASP A 40 -2.91 -2.19 1.91
N TRP A 41 -3.97 -1.66 2.54
CA TRP A 41 -4.07 -1.63 4.01
C TRP A 41 -4.46 -2.98 4.60
N ASN A 42 -4.88 -3.94 3.78
CA ASN A 42 -5.31 -5.28 4.16
C ASN A 42 -6.49 -5.31 5.15
N ASN A 43 -6.81 -6.52 5.61
CA ASN A 43 -7.86 -6.73 6.61
C ASN A 43 -7.40 -6.27 8.00
N ARG A 44 -8.37 -5.94 8.83
CA ARG A 44 -8.12 -5.72 10.25
C ARG A 44 -7.60 -6.98 10.90
N VAL A 45 -6.59 -6.84 11.74
CA VAL A 45 -6.05 -7.91 12.58
C VAL A 45 -6.58 -7.72 14.00
N MET A 46 -6.83 -8.84 14.66
CA MET A 46 -7.23 -8.80 16.06
C MET A 46 -5.97 -8.56 16.91
N VAL A 47 -5.97 -7.45 17.64
CA VAL A 47 -4.86 -7.06 18.52
C VAL A 47 -5.39 -7.05 19.96
N THR A 48 -4.71 -7.74 20.85
CA THR A 48 -5.01 -7.66 22.28
C THR A 48 -4.27 -6.47 22.87
N LYS A 49 -5.03 -5.48 23.36
CA LYS A 49 -4.50 -4.33 24.09
C LYS A 49 -4.57 -4.59 25.58
N VAL A 50 -3.51 -4.19 26.26
CA VAL A 50 -3.42 -4.23 27.71
C VAL A 50 -3.31 -2.79 28.22
N ASP A 51 -4.34 -2.35 28.90
CA ASP A 51 -4.41 -1.00 29.49
C ASP A 51 -4.13 -1.09 30.99
N VAL A 52 -3.01 -0.51 31.41
CA VAL A 52 -2.54 -0.58 32.79
C VAL A 52 -3.20 0.52 33.63
N ASP A 53 -4.02 0.15 34.59
CA ASP A 53 -4.56 1.07 35.59
C ASP A 53 -3.45 1.48 36.57
N GLN A 54 -2.98 2.70 36.44
CA GLN A 54 -1.88 3.24 37.22
C GLN A 54 -2.17 3.29 38.74
N ALA A 55 -3.45 3.41 39.12
CA ALA A 55 -3.82 3.45 40.53
C ALA A 55 -3.79 2.04 41.14
N ARG A 56 -4.28 1.02 40.40
CA ARG A 56 -4.21 -0.39 40.80
C ARG A 56 -2.77 -0.86 40.83
N ALA A 57 -1.98 -0.55 39.81
CA ALA A 57 -0.57 -0.92 39.70
C ALA A 57 0.27 -0.37 40.84
N ARG A 58 0.15 0.93 41.19
CA ARG A 58 0.88 1.52 42.34
C ARG A 58 0.50 0.88 43.67
N ARG A 59 -0.77 0.56 43.89
CA ARG A 59 -1.19 -0.11 45.13
C ARG A 59 -0.62 -1.53 45.24
N ALA A 60 -0.47 -2.20 44.10
CA ALA A 60 0.15 -3.52 44.02
C ALA A 60 1.68 -3.48 44.04
N GLY A 61 2.30 -2.29 43.99
CA GLY A 61 3.76 -2.13 43.95
C GLY A 61 4.35 -2.56 42.60
N VAL A 62 3.59 -2.43 41.51
CA VAL A 62 3.97 -2.84 40.15
C VAL A 62 4.05 -1.60 39.25
N THR A 63 5.03 -1.55 38.37
CA THR A 63 5.18 -0.52 37.35
C THR A 63 4.65 -0.98 36.00
N SER A 64 4.42 -0.05 35.08
CA SER A 64 4.07 -0.40 33.69
C SER A 64 5.20 -1.18 32.98
N GLU A 65 6.43 -0.96 33.39
CA GLU A 65 7.60 -1.67 32.89
C GLU A 65 7.59 -3.14 33.35
N ASP A 66 7.24 -3.40 34.62
CA ASP A 66 7.11 -4.76 35.13
C ASP A 66 6.01 -5.53 34.39
N VAL A 67 4.89 -4.87 34.06
CA VAL A 67 3.82 -5.45 33.24
C VAL A 67 4.32 -5.77 31.84
N ALA A 68 5.01 -4.82 31.19
CA ALA A 68 5.55 -5.00 29.83
C ALA A 68 6.56 -6.16 29.80
N ASN A 69 7.49 -6.19 30.72
CA ASN A 69 8.50 -7.26 30.83
C ASN A 69 7.87 -8.64 31.09
N ALA A 70 6.82 -8.72 31.91
CA ALA A 70 6.12 -9.97 32.17
C ALA A 70 5.37 -10.48 30.93
N LEU A 71 4.74 -9.58 30.17
CA LEU A 71 4.07 -9.90 28.91
C LEU A 71 5.07 -10.34 27.82
N ASP A 72 6.17 -9.59 27.69
CA ASP A 72 7.25 -9.89 26.74
C ASP A 72 7.85 -11.29 27.02
N PHE A 73 8.19 -11.54 28.29
CA PHE A 73 8.67 -12.85 28.72
C PHE A 73 7.67 -13.98 28.40
N PHE A 74 6.40 -13.75 28.63
CA PHE A 74 5.37 -14.77 28.44
C PHE A 74 5.12 -15.04 26.94
N ILE A 75 5.04 -14.01 26.11
CA ILE A 75 4.66 -14.11 24.69
C ILE A 75 5.88 -14.44 23.82
N ASP A 76 6.89 -13.58 23.84
CA ASP A 76 8.07 -13.69 22.96
C ASP A 76 9.17 -14.53 23.61
N GLY A 77 9.24 -14.47 24.92
CA GLY A 77 10.27 -15.12 25.74
C GLY A 77 11.48 -14.24 25.94
N ALA A 78 12.22 -14.51 27.01
CA ALA A 78 13.48 -13.86 27.30
C ALA A 78 14.63 -14.85 27.37
N GLU A 79 15.78 -14.42 26.90
CA GLU A 79 17.02 -15.18 27.05
C GLU A 79 17.41 -15.24 28.51
N THR A 80 17.37 -16.44 29.07
CA THR A 80 17.65 -16.68 30.51
C THR A 80 19.12 -16.95 30.72
N THR A 81 19.76 -17.72 29.84
CA THR A 81 21.19 -18.07 29.93
C THR A 81 21.66 -18.61 28.58
N ASN A 82 22.99 -18.71 28.43
CA ASN A 82 23.64 -19.28 27.27
C ASN A 82 24.30 -20.63 27.60
N PHE A 83 23.96 -21.65 26.80
CA PHE A 83 24.65 -22.92 26.85
C PHE A 83 25.85 -22.92 25.91
N HIS A 84 27.03 -23.21 26.43
CA HIS A 84 28.27 -23.29 25.65
C HIS A 84 28.53 -24.70 25.20
N LYS A 85 28.54 -24.96 23.90
CA LYS A 85 28.95 -26.24 23.32
C LYS A 85 30.18 -26.02 22.43
N GLY A 86 31.35 -26.23 23.02
CA GLY A 86 32.64 -25.90 22.37
C GLY A 86 32.73 -24.40 22.10
N ASN A 87 32.84 -24.00 20.83
CA ASN A 87 32.94 -22.61 20.37
C ASN A 87 31.58 -21.96 20.03
N VAL A 88 30.46 -22.67 20.23
CA VAL A 88 29.13 -22.20 19.89
C VAL A 88 28.37 -21.84 21.18
N GLN A 89 27.81 -20.64 21.23
CA GLN A 89 26.86 -20.21 22.26
C GLN A 89 25.43 -20.46 21.75
N ILE A 90 24.65 -21.20 22.53
CA ILE A 90 23.25 -21.50 22.24
C ILE A 90 22.41 -20.78 23.30
N PRO A 91 21.59 -19.77 22.94
CA PRO A 91 20.74 -19.08 23.90
C PRO A 91 19.63 -20.01 24.38
N ILE A 92 19.39 -20.04 25.69
CA ILE A 92 18.25 -20.69 26.29
C ILE A 92 17.18 -19.65 26.55
N VAL A 93 16.08 -19.71 25.78
CA VAL A 93 14.94 -18.80 25.88
C VAL A 93 13.84 -19.44 26.71
N GLY A 94 13.46 -18.79 27.82
CA GLY A 94 12.29 -19.12 28.61
C GLY A 94 11.07 -18.37 28.10
N ARG A 95 9.94 -19.06 27.90
CA ARG A 95 8.67 -18.43 27.51
C ARG A 95 7.47 -19.23 28.02
N GLY A 96 6.28 -18.61 27.99
CA GLY A 96 5.03 -19.28 28.34
C GLY A 96 4.71 -20.49 27.44
N LEU A 97 3.93 -21.42 27.93
CA LEU A 97 3.50 -22.62 27.18
C LEU A 97 2.66 -22.16 25.97
N GLU A 98 2.79 -22.88 24.85
CA GLU A 98 2.12 -22.53 23.59
C GLU A 98 0.59 -22.47 23.74
N ALA A 99 -0.01 -23.46 24.37
CA ALA A 99 -1.45 -23.49 24.61
C ALA A 99 -1.98 -22.35 25.50
N GLU A 100 -1.14 -21.78 26.36
CA GLU A 100 -1.50 -20.66 27.22
C GLU A 100 -1.35 -19.33 26.48
N ARG A 101 -0.38 -19.21 25.56
CA ARG A 101 -0.13 -18.00 24.76
C ARG A 101 -1.22 -17.72 23.73
N GLU A 102 -1.87 -18.76 23.21
CA GLU A 102 -2.95 -18.66 22.23
C GLU A 102 -4.28 -18.21 22.83
N SER A 103 -4.42 -18.29 24.16
CA SER A 103 -5.66 -17.96 24.85
C SER A 103 -5.63 -16.55 25.45
N PRO A 104 -6.53 -15.63 25.03
CA PRO A 104 -6.64 -14.31 25.66
C PRO A 104 -6.98 -14.37 27.17
N VAL A 105 -7.64 -15.45 27.60
CA VAL A 105 -7.98 -15.66 29.01
C VAL A 105 -6.73 -15.92 29.85
N SER A 106 -5.78 -16.69 29.31
CA SER A 106 -4.52 -16.97 30.00
C SER A 106 -3.68 -15.73 30.22
N LEU A 107 -3.73 -14.74 29.30
CA LEU A 107 -3.06 -13.46 29.47
C LEU A 107 -3.51 -12.75 30.76
N SER A 108 -4.79 -12.82 31.12
CA SER A 108 -5.33 -12.15 32.31
C SER A 108 -4.78 -12.71 33.63
N THR A 109 -4.30 -13.95 33.62
CA THR A 109 -3.77 -14.65 34.80
C THR A 109 -2.26 -14.67 34.93
N ILE A 110 -1.55 -14.03 33.97
CA ILE A 110 -0.08 -13.91 34.03
C ILE A 110 0.35 -13.26 35.35
N GLY A 111 1.27 -13.90 36.04
CA GLY A 111 1.86 -13.40 37.28
C GLY A 111 2.94 -12.33 37.01
N ILE A 112 2.69 -11.11 37.44
CA ILE A 112 3.68 -10.02 37.39
C ILE A 112 4.47 -10.03 38.67
N ARG A 113 5.78 -10.15 38.57
CA ARG A 113 6.66 -10.18 39.74
C ARG A 113 6.76 -8.77 40.35
N THR A 114 6.54 -8.68 41.64
CA THR A 114 6.73 -7.44 42.39
C THR A 114 8.15 -7.33 42.94
N PRO A 115 8.68 -6.10 43.13
CA PRO A 115 10.00 -5.90 43.78
C PRO A 115 10.12 -6.52 45.18
N SER A 116 9.00 -6.71 45.88
CA SER A 116 8.93 -7.38 47.19
C SER A 116 9.02 -8.91 47.14
N GLY A 117 9.15 -9.50 45.91
CA GLY A 117 9.26 -10.94 45.71
C GLY A 117 7.93 -11.67 45.58
N GLY A 118 6.81 -10.96 45.63
CA GLY A 118 5.46 -11.50 45.38
C GLY A 118 5.15 -11.57 43.88
N SER A 119 3.96 -12.13 43.59
CA SER A 119 3.39 -12.13 42.21
C SER A 119 1.95 -11.65 42.26
N VAL A 120 1.60 -10.74 41.33
CA VAL A 120 0.25 -10.16 41.19
C VAL A 120 -0.27 -10.54 39.80
N PRO A 121 -1.46 -11.12 39.65
CA PRO A 121 -2.01 -11.45 38.35
C PRO A 121 -2.35 -10.18 37.56
N LEU A 122 -2.18 -10.24 36.23
CA LEU A 122 -2.36 -9.10 35.34
C LEU A 122 -3.74 -8.44 35.48
N ASN A 123 -4.81 -9.22 35.63
CA ASN A 123 -6.19 -8.72 35.77
C ASN A 123 -6.43 -7.83 37.00
N GLN A 124 -5.54 -7.86 37.99
CA GLN A 124 -5.64 -6.94 39.14
C GLN A 124 -5.09 -5.55 38.86
N VAL A 125 -4.18 -5.41 37.88
CA VAL A 125 -3.48 -4.16 37.58
C VAL A 125 -3.73 -3.61 36.19
N ALA A 126 -4.27 -4.41 35.29
CA ALA A 126 -4.55 -4.03 33.91
C ALA A 126 -5.82 -4.69 33.38
N ASP A 127 -6.41 -4.07 32.38
CA ASP A 127 -7.55 -4.58 31.63
C ASP A 127 -7.08 -5.00 30.23
N ALA A 128 -7.26 -6.29 29.88
CA ALA A 128 -6.92 -6.82 28.57
C ALA A 128 -8.18 -6.95 27.72
N TYR A 129 -8.18 -6.37 26.52
CA TYR A 129 -9.30 -6.45 25.59
C TYR A 129 -8.80 -6.57 24.14
N THR A 130 -9.58 -7.25 23.30
CA THR A 130 -9.21 -7.49 21.92
C THR A 130 -9.96 -6.52 21.00
N VAL A 131 -9.24 -5.84 20.13
CA VAL A 131 -9.77 -4.88 19.14
C VAL A 131 -9.28 -5.21 17.74
N GLY A 132 -10.13 -4.94 16.75
CA GLY A 132 -9.74 -5.04 15.34
C GLY A 132 -9.03 -3.76 14.90
N GLU A 133 -7.74 -3.84 14.66
CA GLU A 133 -6.94 -2.72 14.15
C GLU A 133 -6.45 -2.96 12.72
N LEU A 134 -6.13 -1.88 12.03
CA LEU A 134 -5.49 -1.98 10.72
C LEU A 134 -4.08 -2.52 10.89
N ASN A 135 -3.77 -3.59 10.16
CA ASN A 135 -2.45 -4.20 10.20
C ASN A 135 -1.35 -3.24 9.72
N ARG A 136 -1.67 -2.45 8.69
CA ARG A 136 -0.71 -1.54 8.06
C ARG A 136 -1.42 -0.31 7.52
N ILE A 137 -0.82 0.86 7.75
CA ILE A 137 -1.23 2.12 7.14
C ILE A 137 -0.12 2.56 6.20
N MET A 138 -0.38 2.51 4.89
CA MET A 138 0.57 2.95 3.89
C MET A 138 0.55 4.47 3.73
N ARG A 139 1.68 5.03 3.33
CA ARG A 139 1.82 6.44 3.00
C ARG A 139 2.50 6.59 1.64
N TYR A 140 2.00 7.49 0.85
CA TYR A 140 2.59 7.92 -0.41
C TYR A 140 2.77 9.43 -0.38
N ASN A 141 3.95 9.93 -0.72
CA ASN A 141 4.30 11.35 -0.61
C ASN A 141 3.97 11.96 0.77
N GLN A 142 4.22 11.21 1.86
CA GLN A 142 3.92 11.56 3.25
C GLN A 142 2.43 11.60 3.64
N GLU A 143 1.52 11.51 2.69
CA GLU A 143 0.07 11.40 2.90
C GLU A 143 -0.36 9.95 3.13
N ARG A 144 -1.37 9.73 4.00
CA ARG A 144 -1.97 8.41 4.16
C ARG A 144 -2.69 8.05 2.87
N THR A 145 -2.36 6.91 2.31
CA THR A 145 -2.85 6.49 0.99
C THR A 145 -3.28 5.04 1.02
N ILE A 146 -4.49 4.78 0.51
CA ILE A 146 -4.96 3.43 0.22
C ILE A 146 -4.88 3.24 -1.29
N THR A 147 -4.18 2.18 -1.70
CA THR A 147 -4.13 1.77 -3.10
C THR A 147 -5.10 0.63 -3.34
N VAL A 148 -6.09 0.86 -4.18
CA VAL A 148 -6.98 -0.18 -4.68
C VAL A 148 -6.43 -0.68 -5.99
N SER A 149 -6.24 -1.98 -6.10
CA SER A 149 -5.78 -2.66 -7.31
C SER A 149 -6.81 -3.70 -7.75
N ALA A 150 -6.99 -3.82 -9.06
CA ALA A 150 -7.84 -4.83 -9.68
C ALA A 150 -7.24 -5.28 -11.01
N LYS A 151 -7.58 -6.51 -11.42
CA LYS A 151 -7.25 -7.05 -12.74
C LYS A 151 -8.54 -7.31 -13.50
N ASN A 152 -8.50 -7.17 -14.82
CA ASN A 152 -9.61 -7.55 -15.66
C ASN A 152 -9.12 -8.43 -16.81
N GLN A 153 -9.87 -9.49 -17.12
CA GLN A 153 -9.51 -10.47 -18.15
C GLN A 153 -9.87 -10.02 -19.55
N VAL A 154 -10.80 -9.06 -19.69
CA VAL A 154 -11.39 -8.64 -20.96
C VAL A 154 -11.08 -7.19 -21.28
N LEU A 155 -11.21 -6.30 -20.29
CA LEU A 155 -11.07 -4.86 -20.45
C LEU A 155 -9.64 -4.40 -20.13
N LYS A 156 -9.19 -3.39 -20.86
CA LYS A 156 -7.93 -2.68 -20.57
C LYS A 156 -8.11 -1.74 -19.37
N ALA A 157 -7.01 -1.40 -18.71
CA ALA A 157 -7.03 -0.48 -17.57
C ALA A 157 -7.72 0.87 -17.88
N SER A 158 -7.56 1.39 -19.09
CA SER A 158 -8.23 2.62 -19.56
C SER A 158 -9.74 2.50 -19.67
N GLU A 159 -10.25 1.32 -20.07
CA GLU A 159 -11.69 1.05 -20.19
C GLU A 159 -12.33 0.87 -18.82
N ILE A 160 -11.64 0.21 -17.91
CA ILE A 160 -12.05 0.11 -16.49
C ILE A 160 -12.14 1.51 -15.87
N PHE A 161 -11.13 2.34 -16.10
CA PHE A 161 -11.14 3.71 -15.63
C PHE A 161 -12.33 4.51 -16.19
N ALA A 162 -12.57 4.42 -17.50
CA ALA A 162 -13.70 5.11 -18.12
C ALA A 162 -15.06 4.67 -17.54
N ALA A 163 -15.20 3.39 -17.16
CA ALA A 163 -16.41 2.88 -16.50
C ALA A 163 -16.53 3.36 -15.03
N LEU A 164 -15.42 3.67 -14.36
CA LEU A 164 -15.39 4.13 -12.97
C LEU A 164 -15.51 5.66 -12.82
N VAL A 165 -15.19 6.43 -13.86
CA VAL A 165 -15.25 7.91 -13.82
C VAL A 165 -16.56 8.43 -13.24
N PRO A 166 -17.76 7.99 -13.66
CA PRO A 166 -19.02 8.51 -13.11
C PRO A 166 -19.17 8.21 -11.62
N THR A 167 -18.68 7.08 -11.14
CA THR A 167 -18.71 6.74 -9.70
C THR A 167 -17.73 7.62 -8.92
N ILE A 168 -16.51 7.80 -9.43
CA ILE A 168 -15.49 8.62 -8.75
C ILE A 168 -15.91 10.09 -8.71
N GLU A 169 -16.55 10.61 -9.77
CA GLU A 169 -17.06 11.98 -9.81
C GLU A 169 -18.27 12.18 -8.88
N ALA A 170 -19.05 11.14 -8.63
CA ALA A 170 -20.16 11.17 -7.69
C ALA A 170 -19.71 11.06 -6.22
N MET A 171 -18.50 10.55 -5.96
CA MET A 171 -17.95 10.46 -4.61
C MET A 171 -17.61 11.84 -4.07
N GLU A 172 -18.05 12.11 -2.83
CA GLU A 172 -17.66 13.34 -2.13
C GLU A 172 -16.25 13.19 -1.54
N PHE A 173 -15.34 14.06 -1.97
CA PHE A 173 -14.00 14.16 -1.41
C PHE A 173 -13.94 15.33 -0.42
N PRO A 174 -13.92 15.07 0.90
CA PRO A 174 -13.74 16.12 1.89
C PRO A 174 -12.42 16.83 1.71
N LYS A 175 -12.28 18.01 2.32
CA LYS A 175 -11.07 18.83 2.25
C LYS A 175 -9.81 17.98 2.55
N TYR A 176 -8.79 18.10 1.69
CA TYR A 176 -7.52 17.35 1.74
C TYR A 176 -7.64 15.84 1.43
N HIS A 177 -8.75 15.37 0.90
CA HIS A 177 -8.85 14.04 0.32
C HIS A 177 -8.87 14.15 -1.19
N PHE A 178 -8.11 13.31 -1.87
CA PHE A 178 -8.01 13.28 -3.32
C PHE A 178 -7.67 11.88 -3.81
N TRP A 179 -7.88 11.68 -5.09
CA TRP A 179 -7.54 10.43 -5.76
C TRP A 179 -6.53 10.67 -6.88
N GLU A 180 -5.72 9.66 -7.15
CA GLU A 180 -4.75 9.65 -8.23
C GLU A 180 -4.76 8.30 -8.94
N LEU A 181 -4.50 8.31 -10.25
CA LEU A 181 -4.26 7.09 -10.98
C LEU A 181 -2.89 6.53 -10.61
N GLY A 182 -2.82 5.20 -10.43
CA GLY A 182 -1.59 4.47 -10.19
C GLY A 182 -1.34 3.41 -11.26
N GLY A 183 -0.18 2.73 -11.13
CA GLY A 183 0.19 1.61 -11.97
C GLY A 183 0.34 1.95 -13.44
N GLU A 184 -0.14 1.07 -14.29
CA GLU A 184 0.04 1.14 -15.75
C GLU A 184 -0.46 2.46 -16.38
N LEU A 185 -1.59 2.99 -15.89
CA LEU A 185 -2.16 4.24 -16.40
C LEU A 185 -1.29 5.46 -16.04
N GLU A 186 -0.73 5.48 -14.85
CA GLU A 186 0.21 6.53 -14.43
C GLU A 186 1.49 6.47 -15.26
N ASP A 187 2.05 5.26 -15.42
CA ASP A 187 3.29 5.05 -16.17
C ASP A 187 3.11 5.40 -17.65
N ALA A 188 1.99 5.01 -18.26
CA ALA A 188 1.66 5.39 -19.63
C ALA A 188 1.51 6.90 -19.80
N ALA A 189 0.79 7.57 -18.88
CA ALA A 189 0.62 9.02 -18.91
C ALA A 189 1.96 9.75 -18.67
N ARG A 190 2.83 9.22 -17.81
CA ARG A 190 4.17 9.74 -17.56
C ARG A 190 5.07 9.55 -18.77
N ALA A 191 5.05 8.37 -19.38
CA ALA A 191 5.80 8.10 -20.62
C ALA A 191 5.36 9.02 -21.76
N GLN A 192 4.06 9.19 -21.96
CA GLN A 192 3.50 10.06 -22.99
C GLN A 192 3.89 11.52 -22.78
N ARG A 193 3.84 12.03 -21.55
CA ARG A 193 4.30 13.39 -21.22
C ARG A 193 5.79 13.56 -21.48
N ASN A 194 6.61 12.57 -21.13
CA ASN A 194 8.04 12.62 -21.38
C ASN A 194 8.37 12.55 -22.87
N LEU A 195 7.69 11.71 -23.63
CA LEU A 195 7.82 11.67 -25.10
C LEU A 195 7.43 13.01 -25.73
N ALA A 196 6.29 13.57 -25.34
CA ALA A 196 5.84 14.87 -25.84
C ALA A 196 6.84 16.00 -25.55
N LYS A 197 7.47 15.97 -24.37
CA LYS A 197 8.49 16.98 -23.99
C LYS A 197 9.72 16.94 -24.90
N TRP A 198 10.15 15.77 -25.32
CA TRP A 198 11.36 15.59 -26.14
C TRP A 198 11.06 15.59 -27.64
N LEU A 199 9.81 15.44 -28.05
CA LEU A 199 9.42 15.40 -29.45
C LEU A 199 9.77 16.72 -30.18
N LEU A 200 9.51 17.86 -29.54
CA LEU A 200 9.77 19.17 -30.12
C LEU A 200 11.27 19.45 -30.33
N PRO A 201 12.15 19.27 -29.33
CA PRO A 201 13.59 19.44 -29.54
C PRO A 201 14.18 18.42 -30.53
N CYS A 202 13.71 17.15 -30.52
CA CYS A 202 14.14 16.17 -31.51
C CYS A 202 13.75 16.58 -32.94
N PHE A 203 12.50 17.01 -33.14
CA PHE A 203 12.03 17.50 -34.42
C PHE A 203 12.82 18.75 -34.89
N GLY A 204 13.07 19.69 -33.99
CA GLY A 204 13.92 20.85 -34.25
C GLY A 204 15.35 20.47 -34.66
N GLY A 205 15.94 19.48 -33.98
CA GLY A 205 17.23 18.91 -34.32
C GLY A 205 17.27 18.31 -35.73
N ILE A 206 16.23 17.52 -36.07
CA ILE A 206 16.09 16.95 -37.43
C ILE A 206 15.99 18.05 -38.48
N VAL A 207 15.15 19.04 -38.26
CA VAL A 207 15.01 20.19 -39.18
C VAL A 207 16.34 20.92 -39.33
N PHE A 208 17.03 21.18 -38.23
CA PHE A 208 18.33 21.84 -38.25
C PHE A 208 19.36 21.02 -39.07
N LEU A 209 19.45 19.70 -38.85
CA LEU A 209 20.35 18.84 -39.62
C LEU A 209 20.00 18.81 -41.11
N LEU A 210 18.71 18.77 -41.46
CA LEU A 210 18.26 18.84 -42.86
C LEU A 210 18.63 20.14 -43.52
N VAL A 211 18.43 21.30 -42.85
CA VAL A 211 18.80 22.60 -43.38
C VAL A 211 20.32 22.69 -43.55
N TRP A 212 21.08 22.21 -42.60
CA TRP A 212 22.55 22.14 -42.66
C TRP A 212 23.02 21.29 -43.83
N GLN A 213 22.47 20.08 -44.00
CA GLN A 213 22.83 19.13 -45.03
C GLN A 213 22.57 19.65 -46.46
N PHE A 214 21.39 20.25 -46.67
CA PHE A 214 20.93 20.70 -47.96
C PHE A 214 21.25 22.19 -48.26
N ASN A 215 21.78 22.88 -47.26
CA ASN A 215 22.05 24.32 -47.30
C ASN A 215 20.89 25.15 -47.92
N SER A 216 19.64 24.72 -47.69
CA SER A 216 18.42 25.31 -48.27
C SER A 216 17.18 24.91 -47.45
N ILE A 217 16.51 25.93 -46.91
CA ILE A 217 15.25 25.75 -46.17
C ILE A 217 14.15 25.15 -47.08
N ARG A 218 14.10 25.54 -48.36
CA ARG A 218 13.10 25.03 -49.30
C ARG A 218 13.23 23.51 -49.50
N ARG A 219 14.43 23.00 -49.65
CA ARG A 219 14.68 21.53 -49.82
C ARG A 219 14.35 20.76 -48.55
N ALA A 220 14.72 21.28 -47.39
CA ALA A 220 14.36 20.70 -46.10
C ALA A 220 12.83 20.65 -45.90
N ALA A 221 12.12 21.74 -46.24
CA ALA A 221 10.67 21.80 -46.14
C ALA A 221 9.96 20.76 -47.06
N ILE A 222 10.44 20.55 -48.29
CA ILE A 222 9.90 19.53 -49.20
C ILE A 222 10.05 18.14 -48.58
N ILE A 223 11.22 17.81 -47.99
CA ILE A 223 11.48 16.51 -47.35
C ILE A 223 10.55 16.32 -46.14
N ILE A 224 10.38 17.36 -45.31
CA ILE A 224 9.46 17.26 -44.18
C ILE A 224 8.02 17.07 -44.63
N LEU A 225 7.62 17.73 -45.71
CA LEU A 225 6.27 17.61 -46.28
C LEU A 225 6.00 16.20 -46.86
N THR A 226 7.05 15.45 -47.24
CA THR A 226 6.87 14.07 -47.72
C THR A 226 6.66 13.06 -46.59
N MET A 227 7.04 13.38 -45.33
CA MET A 227 6.83 12.46 -44.17
C MET A 227 5.38 12.07 -43.96
N PRO A 228 4.39 12.99 -43.90
CA PRO A 228 2.99 12.56 -43.75
C PRO A 228 2.48 11.72 -44.93
N LEU A 229 3.03 11.91 -46.12
CA LEU A 229 2.66 11.12 -47.29
C LEU A 229 3.08 9.65 -47.15
N VAL A 230 4.21 9.38 -46.52
CA VAL A 230 4.69 8.02 -46.23
C VAL A 230 3.75 7.32 -45.23
N ILE A 231 3.26 8.02 -44.22
CA ILE A 231 2.30 7.48 -43.25
C ILE A 231 0.99 7.11 -43.97
N VAL A 232 0.47 8.00 -44.82
CA VAL A 232 -0.74 7.71 -45.61
C VAL A 232 -0.53 6.51 -46.55
N GLY A 233 0.63 6.43 -47.19
CA GLY A 233 0.98 5.31 -48.06
C GLY A 233 1.07 3.97 -47.29
N ALA A 234 1.64 3.98 -46.09
CA ALA A 234 1.70 2.82 -45.22
C ALA A 234 0.30 2.35 -44.77
N VAL A 235 -0.57 3.27 -44.35
CA VAL A 235 -1.94 2.94 -43.94
C VAL A 235 -2.74 2.38 -45.13
N VAL A 236 -2.67 3.01 -46.30
CA VAL A 236 -3.34 2.49 -47.52
C VAL A 236 -2.80 1.12 -47.92
N GLY A 237 -1.46 0.95 -47.83
CA GLY A 237 -0.85 -0.34 -48.10
C GLY A 237 -1.33 -1.47 -47.18
N LEU A 238 -1.44 -1.19 -45.88
CA LEU A 238 -2.00 -2.15 -44.90
C LEU A 238 -3.48 -2.45 -45.15
N LEU A 239 -4.28 -1.45 -45.54
CA LEU A 239 -5.71 -1.65 -45.85
C LEU A 239 -5.92 -2.48 -47.13
N VAL A 240 -5.01 -2.41 -48.11
CA VAL A 240 -5.09 -3.19 -49.34
C VAL A 240 -4.62 -4.65 -49.15
N MET A 241 -3.77 -4.87 -48.15
CA MET A 241 -3.23 -6.22 -47.85
C MET A 241 -4.07 -7.00 -46.83
N GLN A 242 -5.14 -6.41 -46.26
CA GLN A 242 -6.05 -7.03 -45.33
C GLN A 242 -7.28 -7.62 -46.13
#